data_4670ac67da788bd76c14b048dfad4ca2
#
_entry.id   4670ac67da788bd76c14b048dfad4ca2
#
_cell.length_a   1.000
_cell.length_b   1.000
_cell.length_c   1.000
_cell.angle_alpha   90.00
_cell.angle_beta   90.00
_cell.angle_gamma   90.00
#
_symmetry.space_group_name_H-M   'P 1'
#
loop_
_entity.id
_entity.type
_entity.pdbx_description
1 polymer ?
#
loop_
_entity_poly.entity_id
_entity_poly.type
_entity_poly.pdbx_seq_one_letter_code
_entity_poly.pdbx_strand_id
1 'polypeptide(L)'
;MGKEVFVRRASGLIRNISAWDAMVFNIMVMAPMAILVYGVWASVCYPGVHLPTTAILAIPISILVGLFYALFSVAMPRSGGDYVWVSRILHPSLGFMINFYLFLIVLSVAGAYIPWFTNWALASILEVNGLTEAAAFVSTTEFSFIFAAIFYILCAIIISRGAKATIKVLWFFFILVLISLVIYAGVLLTTGPAKFAENFNALSGMNYNEVIKAAIEEGYPGEFTMTATLLGLAFTYINFLGFHCSIYLSGEVKEVHKAQFIAIVGAIVIFGFIDWLAYQAAYEGMGGLFLGALSYLYAIGSPKYTLPFDPFFMFLFRYSTSPILYTIMMIGWSAMVLGAILTYIALSVRLVFAWAFDRVVPVALSKVDMRYHTPYMALIFVTIVAIVLQAAWLWTPLLSYFAYIVASWMVFQIITAIAAILFPYRRKDIYEAAPAIVRSKIGPIPWLSLLGALTIIPSVWLGYASLSPAMIGTIDPSVLTFTIGLFFLGLALYFISSIYHRKTGIPLELSFKEIPPE
;
A
#
# COMPACT_ATOMS: atom_id res chain seq x y z
N MET A 1 32.42 23.75 -31.50
CA MET A 1 31.64 22.66 -30.90
C MET A 1 30.19 23.08 -30.85
N GLY A 2 29.36 22.52 -31.73
CA GLY A 2 27.94 22.83 -31.81
C GLY A 2 27.28 22.42 -30.48
N LYS A 3 26.43 23.29 -29.93
CA LYS A 3 25.55 22.95 -28.79
C LYS A 3 24.69 21.76 -29.25
N GLU A 4 24.96 20.56 -28.71
CA GLU A 4 24.02 19.46 -28.86
C GLU A 4 22.67 19.92 -28.33
N VAL A 5 21.70 20.01 -29.23
CA VAL A 5 20.33 20.33 -28.86
C VAL A 5 19.82 19.16 -28.03
N PHE A 6 19.41 19.43 -26.80
CA PHE A 6 18.85 18.42 -25.88
C PHE A 6 17.50 17.97 -26.43
N VAL A 7 17.49 16.91 -27.25
CA VAL A 7 16.27 16.32 -27.79
C VAL A 7 15.86 15.15 -26.91
N ARG A 8 14.72 15.25 -26.24
CA ARG A 8 14.08 14.11 -25.57
C ARG A 8 13.34 13.26 -26.62
N ARG A 9 13.62 11.96 -26.62
CA ARG A 9 12.82 10.99 -27.39
C ARG A 9 11.52 10.70 -26.60
N ALA A 10 10.43 10.32 -27.32
CA ALA A 10 9.22 9.82 -26.70
C ALA A 10 9.52 8.61 -25.78
N SER A 11 8.73 8.40 -24.75
CA SER A 11 8.97 7.35 -23.73
C SER A 11 8.90 5.93 -24.32
N GLY A 12 8.19 5.73 -25.41
CA GLY A 12 7.92 4.42 -26.00
C GLY A 12 6.81 3.63 -25.31
N LEU A 13 6.20 4.19 -24.24
CA LEU A 13 5.01 3.62 -23.60
C LEU A 13 3.77 3.86 -24.45
N ILE A 14 2.78 2.97 -24.35
CA ILE A 14 1.51 3.10 -25.09
C ILE A 14 0.33 3.16 -24.13
N ARG A 15 -0.66 4.00 -24.44
CA ARG A 15 -1.88 4.15 -23.66
C ARG A 15 -2.88 3.05 -23.98
N ASN A 16 -2.88 1.98 -23.18
CA ASN A 16 -3.75 0.82 -23.36
C ASN A 16 -4.54 0.40 -22.10
N ILE A 17 -4.30 1.04 -20.96
CA ILE A 17 -4.97 0.79 -19.68
C ILE A 17 -6.28 1.59 -19.64
N SER A 18 -7.41 0.93 -19.34
CA SER A 18 -8.70 1.58 -19.13
C SER A 18 -8.82 2.16 -17.70
N ALA A 19 -9.85 2.97 -17.44
CA ALA A 19 -10.16 3.48 -16.11
C ALA A 19 -10.39 2.36 -15.07
N TRP A 20 -11.10 1.31 -15.47
CA TRP A 20 -11.38 0.15 -14.62
C TRP A 20 -10.13 -0.68 -14.35
N ASP A 21 -9.24 -0.81 -15.34
CA ASP A 21 -7.95 -1.47 -15.17
C ASP A 21 -7.06 -0.72 -14.16
N ALA A 22 -7.01 0.60 -14.26
CA ALA A 22 -6.29 1.45 -13.32
C ALA A 22 -6.91 1.40 -11.91
N MET A 23 -8.24 1.28 -11.81
CA MET A 23 -8.95 1.11 -10.55
C MET A 23 -8.58 -0.21 -9.87
N VAL A 24 -8.60 -1.33 -10.59
CA VAL A 24 -8.20 -2.64 -10.04
C VAL A 24 -6.73 -2.63 -9.64
N PHE A 25 -5.87 -1.96 -10.41
CA PHE A 25 -4.47 -1.76 -10.00
C PHE A 25 -4.38 -1.08 -8.64
N ASN A 26 -5.09 0.04 -8.42
CA ASN A 26 -5.14 0.74 -7.14
C ASN A 26 -5.68 -0.16 -6.02
N ILE A 27 -6.78 -0.89 -6.25
CA ILE A 27 -7.36 -1.80 -5.25
C ILE A 27 -6.34 -2.88 -4.85
N MET A 28 -5.61 -3.44 -5.81
CA MET A 28 -4.64 -4.49 -5.52
C MET A 28 -3.37 -3.96 -4.83
N VAL A 29 -2.98 -2.69 -5.07
CA VAL A 29 -1.93 -2.02 -4.29
C VAL A 29 -2.33 -1.87 -2.82
N MET A 30 -3.59 -1.53 -2.54
CA MET A 30 -4.14 -1.40 -1.20
C MET A 30 -4.29 -2.74 -0.47
N ALA A 31 -4.17 -3.87 -1.15
CA ALA A 31 -4.27 -5.21 -0.60
C ALA A 31 -5.60 -5.48 0.14
N PRO A 32 -6.73 -5.62 -0.58
CA PRO A 32 -8.06 -5.79 0.01
C PRO A 32 -8.12 -7.04 0.90
N MET A 33 -8.79 -6.97 2.04
CA MET A 33 -8.82 -7.98 3.11
C MET A 33 -7.53 -8.12 3.95
N ALA A 34 -6.45 -7.38 3.70
CA ALA A 34 -5.33 -7.26 4.66
C ALA A 34 -5.81 -6.65 6.00
N ILE A 35 -6.95 -5.99 5.98
CA ILE A 35 -7.64 -5.44 7.14
C ILE A 35 -7.90 -6.48 8.24
N LEU A 36 -8.00 -7.78 7.89
CA LEU A 36 -8.19 -8.87 8.85
C LEU A 36 -6.97 -9.08 9.78
N VAL A 37 -5.81 -8.56 9.37
CA VAL A 37 -4.58 -8.48 10.18
C VAL A 37 -4.53 -7.14 10.91
N TYR A 38 -4.73 -6.04 10.20
CA TYR A 38 -4.64 -4.69 10.76
C TYR A 38 -5.67 -4.45 11.87
N GLY A 39 -6.83 -5.10 11.82
CA GLY A 39 -7.85 -5.03 12.85
C GLY A 39 -7.35 -5.53 14.22
N VAL A 40 -6.55 -6.58 14.23
CA VAL A 40 -5.93 -7.09 15.46
C VAL A 40 -4.94 -6.08 16.00
N TRP A 41 -4.04 -5.57 15.15
CA TRP A 41 -3.05 -4.58 15.58
C TRP A 41 -3.71 -3.28 16.06
N ALA A 42 -4.79 -2.84 15.42
CA ALA A 42 -5.55 -1.70 15.90
C ALA A 42 -6.14 -1.95 17.31
N SER A 43 -6.68 -3.15 17.55
CA SER A 43 -7.27 -3.53 18.84
C SER A 43 -6.21 -3.68 19.94
N VAL A 44 -5.00 -4.13 19.57
CA VAL A 44 -3.83 -4.22 20.46
C VAL A 44 -3.36 -2.83 20.89
N CYS A 45 -3.19 -1.93 19.94
CA CYS A 45 -2.66 -0.58 20.20
C CYS A 45 -3.69 0.36 20.82
N TYR A 46 -4.95 0.21 20.46
CA TYR A 46 -6.06 1.07 20.91
C TYR A 46 -7.23 0.23 21.43
N PRO A 47 -7.11 -0.37 22.63
CA PRO A 47 -8.19 -1.13 23.23
C PRO A 47 -9.48 -0.32 23.29
N GLY A 48 -10.60 -0.91 22.87
CA GLY A 48 -11.87 -0.22 22.71
C GLY A 48 -12.09 0.46 21.35
N VAL A 49 -11.23 0.21 20.35
CA VAL A 49 -11.45 0.65 18.97
C VAL A 49 -12.67 -0.03 18.35
N HIS A 50 -13.53 0.73 17.66
CA HIS A 50 -14.63 0.18 16.86
C HIS A 50 -14.22 0.11 15.39
N LEU A 51 -13.76 -1.06 14.95
CA LEU A 51 -13.15 -1.24 13.63
C LEU A 51 -14.07 -0.92 12.44
N PRO A 52 -15.37 -1.32 12.42
CA PRO A 52 -16.25 -0.94 11.31
C PRO A 52 -16.37 0.58 11.12
N THR A 53 -16.37 1.34 12.23
CA THR A 53 -16.41 2.81 12.16
C THR A 53 -15.12 3.38 11.58
N THR A 54 -13.95 2.82 11.89
CA THR A 54 -12.69 3.28 11.28
C THR A 54 -12.69 3.13 9.77
N ALA A 55 -13.24 2.02 9.23
CA ALA A 55 -13.34 1.81 7.79
C ALA A 55 -14.25 2.84 7.11
N ILE A 56 -15.40 3.19 7.74
CA ILE A 56 -16.29 4.24 7.22
C ILE A 56 -15.60 5.60 7.24
N LEU A 57 -14.89 5.94 8.32
CA LEU A 57 -14.21 7.24 8.44
C LEU A 57 -13.01 7.37 7.49
N ALA A 58 -12.35 6.27 7.14
CA ALA A 58 -11.24 6.29 6.19
C ALA A 58 -11.69 6.69 4.77
N ILE A 59 -12.92 6.37 4.35
CA ILE A 59 -13.44 6.66 3.01
C ILE A 59 -13.42 8.17 2.70
N PRO A 60 -14.11 9.06 3.44
CA PRO A 60 -14.14 10.48 3.11
C PRO A 60 -12.77 11.14 3.18
N ILE A 61 -11.90 10.73 4.10
CA ILE A 61 -10.52 11.21 4.19
C ILE A 61 -9.76 10.83 2.91
N SER A 62 -9.85 9.57 2.50
CA SER A 62 -9.18 9.09 1.28
C SER A 62 -9.75 9.74 0.02
N ILE A 63 -11.07 10.02 -0.06
CA ILE A 63 -11.67 10.74 -1.19
C ILE A 63 -11.11 12.16 -1.26
N LEU A 64 -11.02 12.88 -0.14
CA LEU A 64 -10.44 14.23 -0.13
C LEU A 64 -9.02 14.24 -0.70
N VAL A 65 -8.19 13.31 -0.24
CA VAL A 65 -6.82 13.16 -0.73
C VAL A 65 -6.80 12.68 -2.19
N GLY A 66 -7.65 11.72 -2.54
CA GLY A 66 -7.76 11.17 -3.88
C GLY A 66 -8.12 12.20 -4.94
N LEU A 67 -9.00 13.14 -4.61
CA LEU A 67 -9.43 14.19 -5.52
C LEU A 67 -8.27 15.11 -5.92
N PHE A 68 -7.39 15.51 -4.99
CA PHE A 68 -6.25 16.34 -5.38
C PHE A 68 -5.24 15.57 -6.24
N TYR A 69 -4.98 14.29 -5.93
CA TYR A 69 -4.13 13.44 -6.76
C TYR A 69 -4.72 13.23 -8.17
N ALA A 70 -6.03 13.02 -8.28
CA ALA A 70 -6.70 12.89 -9.57
C ALA A 70 -6.57 14.17 -10.41
N LEU A 71 -6.86 15.35 -9.83
CA LEU A 71 -6.69 16.64 -10.50
C LEU A 71 -5.25 16.89 -10.93
N PHE A 72 -4.29 16.58 -10.06
CA PHE A 72 -2.88 16.77 -10.36
C PHE A 72 -2.41 15.85 -11.49
N SER A 73 -2.88 14.59 -11.50
CA SER A 73 -2.61 13.65 -12.59
C SER A 73 -3.18 14.11 -13.93
N VAL A 74 -4.34 14.80 -13.91
CA VAL A 74 -4.93 15.42 -15.11
C VAL A 74 -4.11 16.60 -15.61
N ALA A 75 -3.53 17.39 -14.69
CA ALA A 75 -2.68 18.54 -15.04
C ALA A 75 -1.35 18.11 -15.68
N MET A 76 -0.74 17.06 -15.18
CA MET A 76 0.54 16.53 -15.65
C MET A 76 0.49 14.99 -15.74
N PRO A 77 -0.14 14.44 -16.79
CA PRO A 77 -0.38 13.01 -16.96
C PRO A 77 0.87 12.28 -17.47
N ARG A 78 1.83 12.04 -16.58
CA ARG A 78 3.12 11.40 -16.91
C ARG A 78 3.43 10.25 -15.95
N SER A 79 4.12 9.24 -16.45
CA SER A 79 4.68 8.17 -15.61
C SER A 79 5.64 8.77 -14.57
N GLY A 80 5.55 8.29 -13.34
CA GLY A 80 6.30 8.82 -12.20
C GLY A 80 5.49 9.69 -11.24
N GLY A 81 4.23 10.04 -11.57
CA GLY A 81 3.26 10.65 -10.64
C GLY A 81 3.80 11.87 -9.89
N ASP A 82 3.74 11.82 -8.56
CA ASP A 82 4.17 12.90 -7.66
C ASP A 82 5.66 13.27 -7.79
N TYR A 83 6.53 12.33 -8.17
CA TYR A 83 7.90 12.64 -8.53
C TYR A 83 7.97 13.73 -9.62
N VAL A 84 7.16 13.58 -10.67
CA VAL A 84 7.11 14.55 -11.77
C VAL A 84 6.61 15.90 -11.27
N TRP A 85 5.56 15.92 -10.46
CA TRP A 85 4.93 17.15 -9.98
C TRP A 85 5.83 17.90 -9.01
N VAL A 86 6.29 17.22 -7.97
CA VAL A 86 7.14 17.84 -6.93
C VAL A 86 8.46 18.36 -7.51
N SER A 87 9.08 17.59 -8.41
CA SER A 87 10.35 17.99 -9.03
C SER A 87 10.24 19.21 -9.94
N ARG A 88 9.09 19.47 -10.58
CA ARG A 88 8.86 20.62 -11.49
C ARG A 88 8.29 21.83 -10.78
N ILE A 89 7.66 21.66 -9.61
CA ILE A 89 6.98 22.75 -8.89
C ILE A 89 7.80 23.22 -7.69
N LEU A 90 8.34 22.29 -6.91
CA LEU A 90 9.14 22.61 -5.73
C LEU A 90 10.64 22.58 -6.05
N HIS A 91 11.21 21.39 -6.06
CA HIS A 91 12.62 21.18 -6.39
C HIS A 91 12.86 19.73 -6.82
N PRO A 92 13.72 19.46 -7.83
CA PRO A 92 14.02 18.10 -8.28
C PRO A 92 14.54 17.16 -7.19
N SER A 93 15.36 17.66 -6.27
CA SER A 93 15.89 16.85 -5.17
C SER A 93 14.79 16.38 -4.21
N LEU A 94 13.77 17.20 -3.95
CA LEU A 94 12.63 16.81 -3.11
C LEU A 94 11.77 15.75 -3.79
N GLY A 95 11.51 15.93 -5.09
CA GLY A 95 10.77 14.92 -5.88
C GLY A 95 11.48 13.57 -5.88
N PHE A 96 12.80 13.56 -6.11
CA PHE A 96 13.56 12.32 -6.07
C PHE A 96 13.65 11.72 -4.65
N MET A 97 13.86 12.53 -3.63
CA MET A 97 13.94 12.11 -2.23
C MET A 97 12.70 11.31 -1.79
N ILE A 98 11.51 11.89 -1.95
CA ILE A 98 10.26 11.23 -1.53
C ILE A 98 9.99 9.97 -2.35
N ASN A 99 10.26 10.02 -3.64
CA ASN A 99 9.97 8.92 -4.54
C ASN A 99 10.99 7.76 -4.41
N PHE A 100 12.26 8.06 -4.09
CA PHE A 100 13.26 7.05 -3.73
C PHE A 100 12.88 6.32 -2.44
N TYR A 101 12.43 7.05 -1.42
CA TYR A 101 11.96 6.44 -0.19
C TYR A 101 10.70 5.59 -0.44
N LEU A 102 9.75 6.08 -1.26
CA LEU A 102 8.58 5.31 -1.67
C LEU A 102 8.98 3.98 -2.35
N PHE A 103 9.97 4.01 -3.24
CA PHE A 103 10.49 2.80 -3.87
C PHE A 103 10.98 1.77 -2.85
N LEU A 104 11.72 2.19 -1.84
CA LEU A 104 12.21 1.31 -0.78
C LEU A 104 11.07 0.75 0.08
N ILE A 105 10.11 1.58 0.47
CA ILE A 105 8.92 1.13 1.22
C ILE A 105 8.15 0.07 0.44
N VAL A 106 7.83 0.35 -0.81
CA VAL A 106 6.99 -0.54 -1.63
C VAL A 106 7.64 -1.91 -1.82
N LEU A 107 8.95 -1.97 -2.06
CA LEU A 107 9.68 -3.24 -2.13
C LEU A 107 9.81 -3.93 -0.78
N SER A 108 9.94 -3.17 0.30
CA SER A 108 9.97 -3.73 1.65
C SER A 108 8.64 -4.37 2.04
N VAL A 109 7.52 -3.72 1.70
CA VAL A 109 6.17 -4.30 1.90
C VAL A 109 5.99 -5.56 1.04
N ALA A 110 6.50 -5.57 -0.21
CA ALA A 110 6.50 -6.79 -1.02
C ALA A 110 7.25 -7.93 -0.30
N GLY A 111 8.38 -7.62 0.34
CA GLY A 111 9.14 -8.57 1.16
C GLY A 111 8.36 -9.08 2.38
N ALA A 112 7.64 -8.19 3.08
CA ALA A 112 6.78 -8.55 4.21
C ALA A 112 5.65 -9.50 3.80
N TYR A 113 5.11 -9.33 2.62
CA TYR A 113 3.97 -10.13 2.14
C TYR A 113 4.35 -11.57 1.74
N ILE A 114 5.62 -11.88 1.55
CA ILE A 114 6.07 -13.27 1.31
C ILE A 114 5.78 -14.17 2.51
N PRO A 115 6.21 -13.86 3.75
CA PRO A 115 5.78 -14.62 4.93
C PRO A 115 4.25 -14.63 5.14
N TRP A 116 3.54 -13.57 4.77
CA TRP A 116 2.08 -13.60 4.84
C TRP A 116 1.50 -14.70 3.94
N PHE A 117 2.08 -14.88 2.76
CA PHE A 117 1.67 -15.99 1.90
C PHE A 117 2.15 -17.35 2.43
N THR A 118 3.45 -17.52 2.74
CA THR A 118 4.01 -18.82 3.09
C THR A 118 3.59 -19.27 4.48
N ASN A 119 3.77 -18.42 5.50
CA ASN A 119 3.58 -18.79 6.91
C ASN A 119 2.13 -18.62 7.36
N TRP A 120 1.38 -17.67 6.78
CA TRP A 120 0.01 -17.43 7.22
C TRP A 120 -1.04 -18.06 6.30
N ALA A 121 -0.94 -17.86 4.98
CA ALA A 121 -1.94 -18.41 4.08
C ALA A 121 -1.69 -19.89 3.80
N LEU A 122 -0.54 -20.23 3.22
CA LEU A 122 -0.24 -21.58 2.76
C LEU A 122 -0.14 -22.57 3.93
N ALA A 123 0.57 -22.19 4.98
CA ALA A 123 0.71 -23.03 6.17
C ALA A 123 -0.65 -23.31 6.83
N SER A 124 -1.50 -22.29 7.02
CA SER A 124 -2.81 -22.49 7.64
C SER A 124 -3.79 -23.33 6.78
N ILE A 125 -3.68 -23.23 5.44
CA ILE A 125 -4.41 -24.13 4.53
C ILE A 125 -3.97 -25.58 4.76
N LEU A 126 -2.66 -25.82 4.83
CA LEU A 126 -2.10 -27.15 5.03
C LEU A 126 -2.48 -27.73 6.41
N GLU A 127 -2.37 -26.93 7.48
CA GLU A 127 -2.75 -27.30 8.83
C GLU A 127 -4.21 -27.75 8.95
N VAL A 128 -5.14 -26.94 8.43
CA VAL A 128 -6.58 -27.23 8.51
C VAL A 128 -6.96 -28.50 7.73
N ASN A 129 -6.15 -28.86 6.71
CA ASN A 129 -6.31 -30.11 5.96
C ASN A 129 -5.46 -31.27 6.50
N GLY A 130 -4.87 -31.16 7.68
CA GLY A 130 -4.13 -32.23 8.37
C GLY A 130 -2.70 -32.45 7.87
N LEU A 131 -2.16 -31.57 7.04
CA LEU A 131 -0.81 -31.65 6.47
C LEU A 131 0.21 -30.85 7.30
N THR A 132 0.32 -31.16 8.59
CA THR A 132 1.11 -30.37 9.56
C THR A 132 2.61 -30.34 9.26
N GLU A 133 3.20 -31.44 8.78
CA GLU A 133 4.62 -31.45 8.39
C GLU A 133 4.89 -30.54 7.18
N ALA A 134 4.00 -30.55 6.20
CA ALA A 134 4.10 -29.65 5.05
C ALA A 134 3.90 -28.18 5.47
N ALA A 135 2.99 -27.92 6.42
CA ALA A 135 2.80 -26.58 6.98
C ALA A 135 4.07 -26.07 7.67
N ALA A 136 4.72 -26.91 8.47
CA ALA A 136 5.99 -26.56 9.10
C ALA A 136 7.09 -26.29 8.06
N PHE A 137 7.18 -27.10 7.01
CA PHE A 137 8.15 -26.91 5.93
C PHE A 137 7.96 -25.59 5.18
N VAL A 138 6.73 -25.25 4.78
CA VAL A 138 6.48 -24.00 4.03
C VAL A 138 6.66 -22.75 4.89
N SER A 139 6.66 -22.88 6.21
CA SER A 139 6.90 -21.81 7.16
C SER A 139 8.40 -21.54 7.43
N THR A 140 9.31 -22.32 6.83
CA THR A 140 10.74 -22.10 6.99
C THR A 140 11.20 -20.84 6.25
N THR A 141 12.25 -20.21 6.78
CA THR A 141 12.86 -19.01 6.17
C THR A 141 13.39 -19.31 4.77
N GLU A 142 14.01 -20.48 4.60
CA GLU A 142 14.59 -20.95 3.34
C GLU A 142 13.51 -21.15 2.28
N PHE A 143 12.38 -21.79 2.64
CA PHE A 143 11.26 -21.93 1.72
C PHE A 143 10.71 -20.57 1.31
N SER A 144 10.50 -19.65 2.27
CA SER A 144 10.02 -18.30 2.01
C SER A 144 10.94 -17.54 1.05
N PHE A 145 12.26 -17.66 1.20
CA PHE A 145 13.21 -17.02 0.29
C PHE A 145 13.19 -17.62 -1.12
N ILE A 146 13.20 -18.95 -1.24
CA ILE A 146 13.15 -19.64 -2.54
C ILE A 146 11.84 -19.30 -3.26
N PHE A 147 10.71 -19.35 -2.54
CA PHE A 147 9.42 -18.95 -3.08
C PHE A 147 9.44 -17.51 -3.57
N ALA A 148 9.97 -16.58 -2.76
CA ALA A 148 10.08 -15.17 -3.12
C ALA A 148 10.88 -14.95 -4.41
N ALA A 149 12.06 -15.57 -4.51
CA ALA A 149 12.92 -15.45 -5.69
C ALA A 149 12.21 -15.94 -6.96
N ILE A 150 11.56 -17.10 -6.89
CA ILE A 150 10.77 -17.66 -8.00
C ILE A 150 9.59 -16.74 -8.33
N PHE A 151 8.87 -16.26 -7.32
CA PHE A 151 7.69 -15.43 -7.54
C PHE A 151 8.04 -14.05 -8.09
N TYR A 152 9.14 -13.41 -7.66
CA TYR A 152 9.61 -12.15 -8.23
C TYR A 152 10.04 -12.31 -9.69
N ILE A 153 10.68 -13.43 -10.05
CA ILE A 153 11.00 -13.75 -11.44
C ILE A 153 9.69 -13.96 -12.25
N LEU A 154 8.71 -14.66 -11.70
CA LEU A 154 7.40 -14.82 -12.33
C LEU A 154 6.70 -13.46 -12.53
N CYS A 155 6.70 -12.58 -11.53
CA CYS A 155 6.21 -11.21 -11.67
C CYS A 155 6.95 -10.47 -12.80
N ALA A 156 8.27 -10.60 -12.88
CA ALA A 156 9.05 -9.99 -13.96
C ALA A 156 8.64 -10.53 -15.34
N ILE A 157 8.41 -11.82 -15.48
CA ILE A 157 7.92 -12.43 -16.72
C ILE A 157 6.54 -11.87 -17.11
N ILE A 158 5.61 -11.77 -16.15
CA ILE A 158 4.26 -11.21 -16.38
C ILE A 158 4.37 -9.75 -16.81
N ILE A 159 5.12 -8.93 -16.07
CA ILE A 159 5.31 -7.50 -16.35
C ILE A 159 6.00 -7.28 -17.70
N SER A 160 6.96 -8.13 -18.07
CA SER A 160 7.66 -8.04 -19.36
C SER A 160 6.72 -8.19 -20.56
N ARG A 161 5.55 -8.80 -20.40
CA ARG A 161 4.51 -8.93 -21.44
C ARG A 161 3.61 -7.69 -21.57
N GLY A 162 3.96 -6.61 -20.89
CA GLY A 162 3.28 -5.31 -20.94
C GLY A 162 2.23 -5.10 -19.87
N ALA A 163 1.82 -3.85 -19.71
CA ALA A 163 0.88 -3.42 -18.67
C ALA A 163 -0.47 -4.18 -18.74
N LYS A 164 -0.98 -4.41 -19.97
CA LYS A 164 -2.25 -5.11 -20.15
C LYS A 164 -2.22 -6.58 -19.69
N ALA A 165 -1.09 -7.27 -19.85
CA ALA A 165 -0.92 -8.63 -19.33
C ALA A 165 -0.89 -8.63 -17.80
N THR A 166 -0.17 -7.70 -17.21
CA THR A 166 -0.13 -7.50 -15.74
C THR A 166 -1.53 -7.28 -15.19
N ILE A 167 -2.30 -6.36 -15.78
CA ILE A 167 -3.66 -6.04 -15.34
C ILE A 167 -4.61 -7.24 -15.45
N LYS A 168 -4.50 -8.08 -16.49
CA LYS A 168 -5.32 -9.29 -16.60
C LYS A 168 -5.09 -10.25 -15.42
N VAL A 169 -3.85 -10.41 -14.98
CA VAL A 169 -3.53 -11.23 -13.80
C VAL A 169 -4.08 -10.58 -12.53
N LEU A 170 -4.03 -9.25 -12.42
CA LEU A 170 -4.61 -8.54 -11.28
C LEU A 170 -6.15 -8.67 -11.23
N TRP A 171 -6.84 -8.64 -12.37
CA TRP A 171 -8.28 -8.93 -12.43
C TRP A 171 -8.61 -10.35 -11.95
N PHE A 172 -7.80 -11.34 -12.35
CA PHE A 172 -7.97 -12.72 -11.87
C PHE A 172 -7.81 -12.79 -10.33
N PHE A 173 -6.77 -12.19 -9.78
CA PHE A 173 -6.58 -12.15 -8.33
C PHE A 173 -7.70 -11.37 -7.62
N PHE A 174 -8.15 -10.26 -8.18
CA PHE A 174 -9.24 -9.48 -7.60
C PHE A 174 -10.56 -10.25 -7.54
N ILE A 175 -10.88 -11.04 -8.58
CA ILE A 175 -12.06 -11.92 -8.56
C ILE A 175 -11.95 -12.96 -7.43
N LEU A 176 -10.77 -13.56 -7.23
CA LEU A 176 -10.54 -14.50 -6.13
C LEU A 176 -10.71 -13.84 -4.76
N VAL A 177 -10.26 -12.59 -4.61
CA VAL A 177 -10.48 -11.79 -3.39
C VAL A 177 -11.97 -11.56 -3.15
N LEU A 178 -12.74 -11.22 -4.19
CA LEU A 178 -14.18 -11.02 -4.03
C LEU A 178 -14.90 -12.32 -3.63
N ILE A 179 -14.49 -13.46 -4.18
CA ILE A 179 -15.00 -14.78 -3.77
C ILE A 179 -14.67 -15.03 -2.29
N SER A 180 -13.43 -14.74 -1.87
CA SER A 180 -13.00 -14.85 -0.47
C SER A 180 -13.85 -13.98 0.46
N LEU A 181 -14.09 -12.72 0.09
CA LEU A 181 -14.93 -11.80 0.86
C LEU A 181 -16.36 -12.30 1.00
N VAL A 182 -16.96 -12.78 -0.10
CA VAL A 182 -18.32 -13.32 -0.09
C VAL A 182 -18.44 -14.54 0.83
N ILE A 183 -17.46 -15.44 0.79
CA ILE A 183 -17.43 -16.61 1.68
C ILE A 183 -17.24 -16.16 3.14
N TYR A 184 -16.25 -15.28 3.39
CA TYR A 184 -15.97 -14.79 4.73
C TYR A 184 -17.18 -14.08 5.35
N ALA A 185 -17.71 -13.08 4.66
CA ALA A 185 -18.86 -12.32 5.14
C ALA A 185 -20.14 -13.15 5.19
N GLY A 186 -20.40 -13.96 4.16
CA GLY A 186 -21.60 -14.80 4.08
C GLY A 186 -21.66 -15.83 5.22
N VAL A 187 -20.56 -16.50 5.50
CA VAL A 187 -20.49 -17.46 6.62
C VAL A 187 -20.65 -16.75 7.96
N LEU A 188 -19.91 -15.69 8.22
CA LEU A 188 -19.95 -15.00 9.52
C LEU A 188 -21.32 -14.38 9.82
N LEU A 189 -21.92 -13.70 8.85
CA LEU A 189 -23.25 -13.09 9.00
C LEU A 189 -24.36 -14.12 9.19
N THR A 190 -24.19 -15.35 8.69
CA THR A 190 -25.17 -16.44 8.87
C THR A 190 -24.90 -17.27 10.11
N THR A 191 -23.65 -17.39 10.56
CA THR A 191 -23.27 -18.17 11.75
C THR A 191 -23.65 -17.41 13.03
N GLY A 192 -23.30 -16.15 13.12
CA GLY A 192 -23.53 -15.30 14.28
C GLY A 192 -22.65 -15.66 15.50
N PRO A 193 -22.58 -14.77 16.51
CA PRO A 193 -21.64 -14.89 17.61
C PRO A 193 -21.94 -16.06 18.56
N ALA A 194 -23.20 -16.47 18.70
CA ALA A 194 -23.56 -17.59 19.57
C ALA A 194 -23.01 -18.92 19.04
N LYS A 195 -23.16 -19.18 17.73
CA LYS A 195 -22.64 -20.40 17.12
C LYS A 195 -21.12 -20.38 17.01
N PHE A 196 -20.55 -19.21 16.75
CA PHE A 196 -19.09 -19.04 16.80
C PHE A 196 -18.55 -19.37 18.21
N ALA A 197 -19.18 -18.84 19.27
CA ALA A 197 -18.78 -19.10 20.66
C ALA A 197 -18.85 -20.59 21.01
N GLU A 198 -19.92 -21.30 20.60
CA GLU A 198 -20.05 -22.73 20.78
C GLU A 198 -18.89 -23.49 20.15
N ASN A 199 -18.60 -23.22 18.87
CA ASN A 199 -17.52 -23.87 18.13
C ASN A 199 -16.13 -23.49 18.68
N PHE A 200 -15.94 -22.22 19.04
CA PHE A 200 -14.71 -21.75 19.65
C PHE A 200 -14.43 -22.48 20.97
N ASN A 201 -15.42 -22.57 21.86
CA ASN A 201 -15.30 -23.29 23.13
C ASN A 201 -14.95 -24.77 22.93
N ALA A 202 -15.53 -25.41 21.91
CA ALA A 202 -15.32 -26.82 21.64
C ALA A 202 -13.94 -27.12 21.02
N LEU A 203 -13.38 -26.22 20.23
CA LEU A 203 -12.23 -26.50 19.37
C LEU A 203 -10.94 -25.76 19.75
N SER A 204 -11.03 -24.62 20.47
CA SER A 204 -9.88 -23.78 20.77
C SER A 204 -9.16 -24.14 22.07
N GLY A 205 -9.80 -24.87 22.96
CA GLY A 205 -9.33 -25.08 24.34
C GLY A 205 -9.53 -23.86 25.25
N MET A 206 -10.19 -22.79 24.76
CA MET A 206 -10.52 -21.56 25.51
C MET A 206 -12.04 -21.42 25.61
N ASN A 207 -12.51 -20.61 26.58
CA ASN A 207 -13.93 -20.28 26.70
C ASN A 207 -14.18 -18.83 26.28
N TYR A 208 -15.12 -18.62 25.36
CA TYR A 208 -15.47 -17.32 24.78
C TYR A 208 -15.79 -16.25 25.85
N ASN A 209 -16.65 -16.59 26.82
CA ASN A 209 -17.06 -15.65 27.88
C ASN A 209 -15.93 -15.40 28.88
N GLU A 210 -15.13 -16.42 29.19
CA GLU A 210 -13.97 -16.28 30.06
C GLU A 210 -12.87 -15.41 29.44
N VAL A 211 -12.67 -15.45 28.11
CA VAL A 211 -11.76 -14.54 27.41
C VAL A 211 -12.16 -13.09 27.64
N ILE A 212 -13.45 -12.76 27.45
CA ILE A 212 -13.94 -11.39 27.65
C ILE A 212 -13.77 -10.97 29.14
N LYS A 213 -14.18 -11.84 30.07
CA LYS A 213 -14.06 -11.57 31.48
C LYS A 213 -12.61 -11.38 31.93
N ALA A 214 -11.73 -12.28 31.48
CA ALA A 214 -10.31 -12.22 31.76
C ALA A 214 -9.65 -10.95 31.25
N ALA A 215 -9.97 -10.53 30.01
CA ALA A 215 -9.45 -9.31 29.45
C ALA A 215 -9.88 -8.07 30.24
N ILE A 216 -11.13 -8.01 30.68
CA ILE A 216 -11.64 -6.91 31.53
C ILE A 216 -10.95 -6.89 32.89
N GLU A 217 -10.76 -8.05 33.52
CA GLU A 217 -10.02 -8.19 34.79
C GLU A 217 -8.56 -7.73 34.67
N GLU A 218 -7.95 -7.93 33.49
CA GLU A 218 -6.56 -7.54 33.17
C GLU A 218 -6.44 -6.11 32.61
N GLY A 219 -7.57 -5.34 32.54
CA GLY A 219 -7.56 -3.91 32.20
C GLY A 219 -8.11 -3.54 30.81
N TYR A 220 -8.68 -4.48 30.04
CA TYR A 220 -9.41 -4.14 28.82
C TYR A 220 -10.64 -3.30 29.14
N PRO A 221 -10.91 -2.18 28.41
CA PRO A 221 -11.98 -1.24 28.79
C PRO A 221 -13.39 -1.83 28.73
N GLY A 222 -13.60 -2.96 28.05
CA GLY A 222 -14.91 -3.63 27.97
C GLY A 222 -15.97 -2.92 27.13
N GLU A 223 -15.64 -1.77 26.55
CA GLU A 223 -16.53 -0.98 25.70
C GLU A 223 -15.78 -0.29 24.56
N PHE A 224 -16.51 0.12 23.54
CA PHE A 224 -15.95 0.91 22.45
C PHE A 224 -15.91 2.39 22.80
N THR A 225 -14.78 3.06 22.48
CA THR A 225 -14.62 4.50 22.70
C THR A 225 -14.31 5.24 21.40
N MET A 226 -14.84 6.46 21.27
CA MET A 226 -14.56 7.29 20.09
C MET A 226 -13.08 7.68 20.02
N THR A 227 -12.42 7.91 21.15
CA THR A 227 -11.00 8.25 21.19
C THR A 227 -10.13 7.10 20.65
N ALA A 228 -10.34 5.87 21.11
CA ALA A 228 -9.63 4.71 20.58
C ALA A 228 -9.95 4.49 19.10
N THR A 229 -11.19 4.72 18.68
CA THR A 229 -11.62 4.60 17.28
C THR A 229 -10.94 5.62 16.37
N LEU A 230 -10.85 6.88 16.79
CA LEU A 230 -10.18 7.93 16.00
C LEU A 230 -8.66 7.70 15.91
N LEU A 231 -8.01 7.23 16.96
CA LEU A 231 -6.59 6.88 16.95
C LEU A 231 -6.34 5.58 16.16
N GLY A 232 -7.18 4.58 16.35
CA GLY A 232 -7.11 3.30 15.62
C GLY A 232 -7.35 3.42 14.12
N LEU A 233 -7.94 4.54 13.67
CA LEU A 233 -8.08 4.89 12.25
C LEU A 233 -6.74 4.85 11.50
N ALA A 234 -5.61 5.11 12.18
CA ALA A 234 -4.29 5.02 11.56
C ALA A 234 -4.01 3.63 10.98
N PHE A 235 -4.42 2.54 11.66
CA PHE A 235 -4.27 1.17 11.16
C PHE A 235 -5.18 0.85 9.97
N THR A 236 -6.41 1.34 9.98
CA THR A 236 -7.29 1.19 8.82
C THR A 236 -6.78 2.01 7.64
N TYR A 237 -6.24 3.21 7.89
CA TYR A 237 -5.68 4.06 6.83
C TYR A 237 -4.39 3.49 6.22
N ILE A 238 -3.59 2.70 6.97
CA ILE A 238 -2.48 1.94 6.37
C ILE A 238 -2.97 1.14 5.17
N ASN A 239 -4.11 0.47 5.33
CA ASN A 239 -4.68 -0.36 4.29
C ASN A 239 -5.17 0.44 3.06
N PHE A 240 -5.54 1.71 3.25
CA PHE A 240 -5.88 2.62 2.15
C PHE A 240 -4.66 3.19 1.41
N LEU A 241 -3.43 3.06 1.94
CA LEU A 241 -2.24 3.58 1.25
C LEU A 241 -2.09 2.91 -0.12
N GLY A 242 -1.99 3.74 -1.17
CA GLY A 242 -1.87 3.24 -2.55
C GLY A 242 -3.09 3.45 -3.43
N PHE A 243 -4.23 3.98 -2.92
CA PHE A 243 -5.45 4.26 -3.71
C PHE A 243 -5.19 5.13 -4.95
N HIS A 244 -4.09 5.85 -5.01
CA HIS A 244 -3.70 6.75 -6.10
C HIS A 244 -2.55 6.23 -6.97
N CYS A 245 -2.04 5.03 -6.74
CA CYS A 245 -0.84 4.51 -7.41
C CYS A 245 -0.96 4.38 -8.93
N SER A 246 -2.17 4.41 -9.50
CA SER A 246 -2.38 4.52 -10.95
C SER A 246 -1.78 5.79 -11.57
N ILE A 247 -1.47 6.83 -10.76
CA ILE A 247 -0.79 8.04 -11.25
C ILE A 247 0.60 7.73 -11.81
N TYR A 248 1.27 6.70 -11.29
CA TYR A 248 2.59 6.28 -11.78
C TYR A 248 2.52 5.56 -13.13
N LEU A 249 1.31 5.13 -13.54
CA LEU A 249 1.01 4.53 -14.82
C LEU A 249 0.29 5.52 -15.76
N SER A 250 0.18 6.81 -15.42
CA SER A 250 -0.61 7.80 -16.19
C SER A 250 -0.22 7.88 -17.67
N GLY A 251 1.03 7.63 -18.01
CA GLY A 251 1.49 7.56 -19.41
C GLY A 251 0.92 6.36 -20.18
N GLU A 252 0.45 5.31 -19.48
CA GLU A 252 -0.13 4.11 -20.08
C GLU A 252 -1.69 4.10 -19.99
N VAL A 253 -2.31 5.09 -19.31
CA VAL A 253 -3.76 5.19 -19.11
C VAL A 253 -4.42 5.96 -20.26
N LYS A 254 -5.51 5.40 -20.81
CA LYS A 254 -6.37 6.06 -21.79
C LYS A 254 -7.22 7.13 -21.13
N GLU A 255 -7.53 8.21 -21.86
CA GLU A 255 -8.46 9.26 -21.41
C GLU A 255 -8.20 9.72 -19.96
N VAL A 256 -6.96 10.04 -19.62
CA VAL A 256 -6.50 10.34 -18.26
C VAL A 256 -7.42 11.31 -17.51
N HIS A 257 -8.02 12.28 -18.23
CA HIS A 257 -8.91 13.28 -17.65
C HIS A 257 -10.13 12.70 -16.93
N LYS A 258 -10.67 11.58 -17.40
CA LYS A 258 -11.80 10.88 -16.78
C LYS A 258 -11.33 9.65 -16.00
N ALA A 259 -10.35 8.95 -16.57
CA ALA A 259 -9.89 7.67 -16.07
C ALA A 259 -9.32 7.75 -14.66
N GLN A 260 -8.54 8.78 -14.33
CA GLN A 260 -7.93 8.90 -13.00
C GLN A 260 -8.96 9.17 -11.89
N PHE A 261 -10.03 9.93 -12.17
CA PHE A 261 -11.11 10.08 -11.18
C PHE A 261 -11.80 8.75 -10.90
N ILE A 262 -12.14 7.99 -11.94
CA ILE A 262 -12.76 6.65 -11.78
C ILE A 262 -11.79 5.71 -11.08
N ALA A 263 -10.52 5.71 -11.48
CA ALA A 263 -9.51 4.82 -10.92
C ALA A 263 -9.23 5.10 -9.44
N ILE A 264 -9.17 6.36 -9.03
CA ILE A 264 -8.83 6.73 -7.65
C ILE A 264 -10.07 6.69 -6.77
N VAL A 265 -11.11 7.46 -7.12
CA VAL A 265 -12.32 7.53 -6.28
C VAL A 265 -13.08 6.21 -6.26
N GLY A 266 -13.19 5.55 -7.42
CA GLY A 266 -13.82 4.23 -7.53
C GLY A 266 -13.07 3.18 -6.69
N ALA A 267 -11.73 3.18 -6.73
CA ALA A 267 -10.93 2.28 -5.89
C ALA A 267 -11.18 2.53 -4.39
N ILE A 268 -11.20 3.78 -3.95
CA ILE A 268 -11.45 4.14 -2.55
C ILE A 268 -12.82 3.64 -2.09
N VAL A 269 -13.87 3.86 -2.89
CA VAL A 269 -15.25 3.46 -2.52
C VAL A 269 -15.39 1.95 -2.47
N ILE A 270 -14.92 1.24 -3.51
CA ILE A 270 -15.02 -0.24 -3.57
C ILE A 270 -14.17 -0.87 -2.48
N PHE A 271 -12.95 -0.41 -2.32
CA PHE A 271 -12.04 -0.91 -1.29
C PHE A 271 -12.56 -0.63 0.12
N GLY A 272 -13.02 0.59 0.38
CA GLY A 272 -13.62 0.96 1.66
C GLY A 272 -14.86 0.13 2.01
N PHE A 273 -15.67 -0.22 0.99
CA PHE A 273 -16.78 -1.14 1.17
C PHE A 273 -16.31 -2.58 1.52
N ILE A 274 -15.25 -3.06 0.86
CA ILE A 274 -14.65 -4.38 1.14
C ILE A 274 -14.17 -4.42 2.60
N ASP A 275 -13.43 -3.42 3.03
CA ASP A 275 -12.87 -3.35 4.39
C ASP A 275 -13.96 -3.22 5.44
N TRP A 276 -14.95 -2.33 5.19
CA TRP A 276 -16.10 -2.19 6.08
C TRP A 276 -16.87 -3.49 6.21
N LEU A 277 -17.17 -4.17 5.10
CA LEU A 277 -17.91 -5.42 5.11
C LEU A 277 -17.13 -6.53 5.84
N ALA A 278 -15.82 -6.60 5.65
CA ALA A 278 -14.97 -7.57 6.32
C ALA A 278 -14.97 -7.35 7.84
N TYR A 279 -14.83 -6.11 8.31
CA TYR A 279 -14.91 -5.78 9.74
C TYR A 279 -16.32 -5.98 10.31
N GLN A 280 -17.35 -5.55 9.59
CA GLN A 280 -18.73 -5.71 10.04
C GLN A 280 -19.08 -7.20 10.18
N ALA A 281 -18.71 -8.02 9.20
CA ALA A 281 -18.93 -9.45 9.26
C ALA A 281 -18.17 -10.11 10.43
N ALA A 282 -16.94 -9.70 10.72
CA ALA A 282 -16.19 -10.17 11.87
C ALA A 282 -16.90 -9.80 13.20
N TYR A 283 -17.38 -8.57 13.31
CA TYR A 283 -18.07 -8.07 14.51
C TYR A 283 -19.40 -8.78 14.75
N GLU A 284 -20.21 -8.95 13.69
CA GLU A 284 -21.51 -9.65 13.79
C GLU A 284 -21.35 -11.16 13.94
N GLY A 285 -20.34 -11.75 13.30
CA GLY A 285 -20.14 -13.20 13.29
C GLY A 285 -19.37 -13.75 14.47
N MET A 286 -18.35 -13.02 14.95
CA MET A 286 -17.47 -13.47 16.03
C MET A 286 -17.66 -12.69 17.34
N GLY A 287 -18.27 -11.49 17.28
CA GLY A 287 -18.45 -10.58 18.41
C GLY A 287 -17.32 -9.57 18.53
N GLY A 288 -17.62 -8.28 18.29
CA GLY A 288 -16.59 -7.22 18.32
C GLY A 288 -15.89 -7.09 19.66
N LEU A 289 -16.63 -7.23 20.79
CA LEU A 289 -16.05 -7.20 22.12
C LEU A 289 -15.09 -8.37 22.36
N PHE A 290 -15.46 -9.58 21.90
CA PHE A 290 -14.61 -10.76 22.00
C PHE A 290 -13.30 -10.58 21.18
N LEU A 291 -13.40 -10.08 19.96
CA LEU A 291 -12.24 -9.85 19.11
C LEU A 291 -11.25 -8.86 19.75
N GLY A 292 -11.77 -7.78 20.34
CA GLY A 292 -10.95 -6.81 21.08
C GLY A 292 -10.32 -7.42 22.34
N ALA A 293 -11.10 -8.14 23.12
CA ALA A 293 -10.64 -8.81 24.33
C ALA A 293 -9.55 -9.87 24.04
N LEU A 294 -9.77 -10.70 23.03
CA LEU A 294 -8.79 -11.72 22.61
C LEU A 294 -7.49 -11.09 22.14
N SER A 295 -7.59 -10.03 21.32
CA SER A 295 -6.42 -9.27 20.84
C SER A 295 -5.67 -8.61 22.01
N TYR A 296 -6.37 -8.11 23.00
CA TYR A 296 -5.77 -7.52 24.20
C TYR A 296 -4.99 -8.53 25.02
N LEU A 297 -5.58 -9.70 25.34
CA LEU A 297 -4.88 -10.78 26.06
C LEU A 297 -3.62 -11.24 25.32
N TYR A 298 -3.70 -11.34 24.00
CA TYR A 298 -2.54 -11.64 23.16
C TYR A 298 -1.45 -10.57 23.32
N ALA A 299 -1.83 -9.30 23.26
CA ALA A 299 -0.89 -8.17 23.31
C ALA A 299 -0.11 -8.08 24.62
N ILE A 300 -0.77 -8.34 25.74
CA ILE A 300 -0.13 -8.27 27.08
C ILE A 300 0.60 -9.57 27.44
N GLY A 301 0.59 -10.58 26.56
CA GLY A 301 1.19 -11.88 26.84
C GLY A 301 0.52 -12.63 27.99
N SER A 302 -0.80 -12.47 28.14
CA SER A 302 -1.55 -13.12 29.22
C SER A 302 -1.44 -14.64 29.16
N PRO A 303 -1.20 -15.33 30.29
CA PRO A 303 -1.21 -16.79 30.34
C PRO A 303 -2.59 -17.38 30.03
N LYS A 304 -3.63 -16.57 30.02
CA LYS A 304 -4.99 -16.98 29.63
C LYS A 304 -5.18 -17.01 28.10
N TYR A 305 -4.22 -16.49 27.32
CA TYR A 305 -4.17 -16.64 25.86
C TYR A 305 -3.43 -17.93 25.52
N THR A 306 -4.12 -18.93 25.02
CA THR A 306 -3.54 -20.28 24.77
C THR A 306 -3.64 -20.72 23.31
N LEU A 307 -4.12 -19.86 22.40
CA LEU A 307 -4.09 -20.18 20.97
C LEU A 307 -2.65 -20.29 20.47
N PRO A 308 -2.32 -21.27 19.62
CA PRO A 308 -0.98 -21.47 19.08
C PRO A 308 -0.62 -20.52 17.92
N PHE A 309 -1.44 -19.53 17.63
CA PHE A 309 -1.28 -18.57 16.52
C PHE A 309 -1.83 -17.20 16.91
N ASP A 310 -1.41 -16.17 16.22
CA ASP A 310 -1.89 -14.79 16.39
C ASP A 310 -3.40 -14.70 16.13
N PRO A 311 -4.17 -13.87 16.86
CA PRO A 311 -5.63 -13.83 16.78
C PRO A 311 -6.15 -13.11 15.53
N PHE A 312 -5.45 -13.24 14.39
CA PHE A 312 -5.89 -12.63 13.14
C PHE A 312 -7.25 -13.15 12.71
N PHE A 313 -8.11 -12.25 12.26
CA PHE A 313 -9.52 -12.57 11.99
C PHE A 313 -9.68 -13.65 10.91
N MET A 314 -8.76 -13.73 9.94
CA MET A 314 -8.78 -14.82 8.98
C MET A 314 -8.46 -16.18 9.60
N PHE A 315 -7.66 -16.24 10.68
CA PHE A 315 -7.40 -17.51 11.38
C PHE A 315 -8.58 -17.91 12.27
N LEU A 316 -9.20 -16.95 12.96
CA LEU A 316 -10.37 -17.20 13.78
C LEU A 316 -11.58 -17.69 12.96
N PHE A 317 -11.64 -17.36 11.68
CA PHE A 317 -12.69 -17.82 10.76
C PHE A 317 -12.79 -19.34 10.69
N ARG A 318 -11.72 -20.10 11.00
CA ARG A 318 -11.74 -21.58 11.06
C ARG A 318 -12.78 -22.13 12.05
N TYR A 319 -13.12 -21.39 13.08
CA TYR A 319 -14.14 -21.78 14.06
C TYR A 319 -15.58 -21.53 13.59
N SER A 320 -15.76 -20.82 12.47
CA SER A 320 -17.08 -20.53 11.90
C SER A 320 -17.46 -21.44 10.73
N THR A 321 -16.51 -22.25 10.21
CA THR A 321 -16.71 -22.90 8.91
C THR A 321 -16.03 -24.28 8.81
N SER A 322 -16.32 -24.99 7.71
CA SER A 322 -15.64 -26.25 7.38
C SER A 322 -14.22 -26.00 6.81
N PRO A 323 -13.33 -27.01 6.89
CA PRO A 323 -11.98 -26.93 6.30
C PRO A 323 -11.99 -26.55 4.80
N ILE A 324 -12.98 -27.01 4.04
CA ILE A 324 -13.09 -26.72 2.59
C ILE A 324 -13.37 -25.24 2.36
N LEU A 325 -14.38 -24.67 3.02
CA LEU A 325 -14.70 -23.24 2.86
C LEU A 325 -13.60 -22.34 3.42
N TYR A 326 -12.96 -22.75 4.52
CA TYR A 326 -11.77 -22.07 5.03
C TYR A 326 -10.67 -22.02 3.97
N THR A 327 -10.35 -23.17 3.35
CA THR A 327 -9.33 -23.28 2.30
C THR A 327 -9.66 -22.36 1.11
N ILE A 328 -10.90 -22.35 0.63
CA ILE A 328 -11.31 -21.51 -0.50
C ILE A 328 -11.17 -20.01 -0.13
N MET A 329 -11.59 -19.63 1.07
CA MET A 329 -11.42 -18.25 1.57
C MET A 329 -9.94 -17.88 1.64
N MET A 330 -9.09 -18.74 2.17
CA MET A 330 -7.64 -18.47 2.28
C MET A 330 -6.92 -18.46 0.93
N ILE A 331 -7.40 -19.19 -0.09
CA ILE A 331 -6.90 -19.07 -1.47
C ILE A 331 -7.17 -17.66 -2.01
N GLY A 332 -8.37 -17.10 -1.80
CA GLY A 332 -8.66 -15.73 -2.21
C GLY A 332 -7.87 -14.69 -1.41
N TRP A 333 -7.66 -14.92 -0.10
CA TRP A 333 -6.78 -14.08 0.71
C TRP A 333 -5.31 -14.16 0.22
N SER A 334 -4.84 -15.35 -0.18
CA SER A 334 -3.54 -15.53 -0.84
C SER A 334 -3.43 -14.75 -2.14
N ALA A 335 -4.49 -14.74 -2.95
CA ALA A 335 -4.53 -13.98 -4.21
C ALA A 335 -4.38 -12.48 -3.98
N MET A 336 -4.90 -11.93 -2.87
CA MET A 336 -4.63 -10.55 -2.45
C MET A 336 -3.14 -10.32 -2.22
N VAL A 337 -2.50 -11.17 -1.43
CA VAL A 337 -1.07 -11.04 -1.10
C VAL A 337 -0.22 -11.09 -2.37
N LEU A 338 -0.41 -12.10 -3.21
CA LEU A 338 0.34 -12.28 -4.45
C LEU A 338 0.08 -11.16 -5.46
N GLY A 339 -1.16 -10.70 -5.56
CA GLY A 339 -1.54 -9.58 -6.43
C GLY A 339 -0.93 -8.26 -5.97
N ALA A 340 -0.88 -8.00 -4.67
CA ALA A 340 -0.22 -6.83 -4.11
C ALA A 340 1.29 -6.84 -4.41
N ILE A 341 1.98 -7.97 -4.23
CA ILE A 341 3.40 -8.10 -4.60
C ILE A 341 3.60 -7.77 -6.10
N LEU A 342 2.77 -8.32 -6.98
CA LEU A 342 2.85 -8.04 -8.41
C LEU A 342 2.69 -6.54 -8.71
N THR A 343 1.75 -5.85 -8.04
CA THR A 343 1.58 -4.40 -8.20
C THR A 343 2.77 -3.62 -7.68
N TYR A 344 3.37 -4.01 -6.56
CA TYR A 344 4.52 -3.33 -5.98
C TYR A 344 5.76 -3.42 -6.87
N ILE A 345 6.01 -4.59 -7.48
CA ILE A 345 7.08 -4.73 -8.48
C ILE A 345 6.77 -3.87 -9.71
N ALA A 346 5.54 -3.93 -10.24
CA ALA A 346 5.13 -3.15 -11.40
C ALA A 346 5.24 -1.64 -11.16
N LEU A 347 4.84 -1.15 -9.98
CA LEU A 347 4.98 0.24 -9.56
C LEU A 347 6.45 0.66 -9.51
N SER A 348 7.30 -0.13 -8.83
CA SER A 348 8.72 0.15 -8.67
C SER A 348 9.45 0.28 -10.01
N VAL A 349 9.07 -0.51 -11.00
CA VAL A 349 9.61 -0.39 -12.38
C VAL A 349 9.32 0.99 -12.97
N ARG A 350 8.13 1.56 -12.76
CA ARG A 350 7.76 2.89 -13.28
C ARG A 350 8.47 4.02 -12.55
N LEU A 351 8.74 3.85 -11.24
CA LEU A 351 9.54 4.81 -10.48
C LEU A 351 10.97 4.89 -11.04
N VAL A 352 11.63 3.75 -11.18
CA VAL A 352 12.99 3.67 -11.72
C VAL A 352 13.05 4.18 -13.16
N PHE A 353 12.06 3.85 -13.99
CA PHE A 353 11.94 4.35 -15.36
C PHE A 353 11.87 5.88 -15.39
N ALA A 354 11.03 6.50 -14.56
CA ALA A 354 10.89 7.96 -14.49
C ALA A 354 12.19 8.65 -14.09
N TRP A 355 12.93 8.09 -13.12
CA TRP A 355 14.23 8.62 -12.72
C TRP A 355 15.29 8.51 -13.81
N ALA A 356 15.31 7.38 -14.54
CA ALA A 356 16.22 7.17 -15.66
C ALA A 356 15.88 8.08 -16.85
N PHE A 357 14.60 8.32 -17.08
CA PHE A 357 14.13 9.22 -18.13
C PHE A 357 14.54 10.68 -17.85
N ASP A 358 14.57 11.09 -16.59
CA ASP A 358 15.10 12.39 -16.14
C ASP A 358 16.62 12.38 -15.91
N ARG A 359 17.30 11.26 -16.19
CA ARG A 359 18.75 11.07 -16.03
C ARG A 359 19.28 11.15 -14.59
N VAL A 360 18.41 11.06 -13.59
CA VAL A 360 18.85 11.01 -12.17
C VAL A 360 19.61 9.72 -11.89
N VAL A 361 19.21 8.62 -12.55
CA VAL A 361 19.90 7.32 -12.55
C VAL A 361 20.34 6.98 -13.98
N PRO A 362 21.17 5.94 -14.20
CA PRO A 362 21.68 5.61 -15.52
C PRO A 362 20.58 5.49 -16.58
N VAL A 363 20.74 6.20 -17.70
CA VAL A 363 19.76 6.24 -18.82
C VAL A 363 19.47 4.85 -19.39
N ALA A 364 20.39 3.90 -19.23
CA ALA A 364 20.17 2.52 -19.65
C ALA A 364 18.89 1.90 -19.04
N LEU A 365 18.49 2.32 -17.84
CA LEU A 365 17.27 1.85 -17.15
C LEU A 365 15.98 2.38 -17.79
N SER A 366 16.04 3.39 -18.68
CA SER A 366 14.88 3.87 -19.44
C SER A 366 14.65 3.13 -20.76
N LYS A 367 15.43 2.09 -21.07
CA LYS A 367 15.24 1.31 -22.31
C LYS A 367 13.94 0.53 -22.25
N VAL A 368 13.10 0.74 -23.28
CA VAL A 368 11.79 0.10 -23.44
C VAL A 368 11.87 -0.95 -24.55
N ASP A 369 11.27 -2.12 -24.31
CA ASP A 369 11.08 -3.12 -25.35
C ASP A 369 10.04 -2.66 -26.35
N MET A 370 10.35 -2.72 -27.65
CA MET A 370 9.49 -2.23 -28.73
C MET A 370 8.28 -3.13 -29.00
N ARG A 371 8.29 -4.38 -28.52
CA ARG A 371 7.19 -5.33 -28.73
C ARG A 371 6.10 -5.21 -27.66
N TYR A 372 6.52 -5.08 -26.40
CA TYR A 372 5.62 -5.07 -25.25
C TYR A 372 5.56 -3.72 -24.53
N HIS A 373 6.33 -2.76 -25.00
CA HIS A 373 6.41 -1.40 -24.45
C HIS A 373 6.68 -1.36 -22.94
N THR A 374 7.57 -2.26 -22.47
CA THR A 374 7.93 -2.39 -21.05
C THR A 374 9.37 -1.95 -20.82
N PRO A 375 9.67 -1.19 -19.76
CA PRO A 375 11.03 -0.80 -19.39
C PRO A 375 11.81 -2.01 -18.84
N TYR A 376 12.36 -2.84 -19.74
CA TYR A 376 12.93 -4.14 -19.36
C TYR A 376 14.18 -4.04 -18.49
N MET A 377 15.02 -3.02 -18.69
CA MET A 377 16.22 -2.84 -17.86
C MET A 377 15.86 -2.39 -16.44
N ALA A 378 14.86 -1.49 -16.29
CA ALA A 378 14.33 -1.15 -14.97
C ALA A 378 13.70 -2.38 -14.30
N LEU A 379 13.00 -3.24 -15.07
CA LEU A 379 12.40 -4.47 -14.56
C LEU A 379 13.46 -5.44 -14.01
N ILE A 380 14.54 -5.67 -14.74
CA ILE A 380 15.66 -6.51 -14.28
C ILE A 380 16.26 -5.92 -12.99
N PHE A 381 16.54 -4.63 -12.98
CA PHE A 381 17.10 -3.94 -11.80
C PHE A 381 16.19 -4.08 -10.59
N VAL A 382 14.89 -3.80 -10.73
CA VAL A 382 13.91 -3.90 -9.63
C VAL A 382 13.80 -5.33 -9.11
N THR A 383 13.81 -6.32 -10.00
CA THR A 383 13.73 -7.73 -9.60
C THR A 383 14.95 -8.16 -8.77
N ILE A 384 16.14 -7.74 -9.18
CA ILE A 384 17.38 -8.01 -8.41
C ILE A 384 17.31 -7.33 -7.04
N VAL A 385 16.91 -6.04 -6.99
CA VAL A 385 16.78 -5.31 -5.72
C VAL A 385 15.74 -5.96 -4.82
N ALA A 386 14.59 -6.40 -5.36
CA ALA A 386 13.56 -7.09 -4.59
C ALA A 386 14.08 -8.39 -3.95
N ILE A 387 14.85 -9.22 -4.69
CA ILE A 387 15.45 -10.45 -4.15
C ILE A 387 16.47 -10.13 -3.05
N VAL A 388 17.31 -9.10 -3.24
CA VAL A 388 18.30 -8.69 -2.23
C VAL A 388 17.61 -8.16 -0.97
N LEU A 389 16.59 -7.31 -1.12
CA LEU A 389 15.80 -6.82 0.01
C LEU A 389 15.04 -7.96 0.72
N GLN A 390 14.58 -8.97 -0.02
CA GLN A 390 13.94 -10.15 0.58
C GLN A 390 14.92 -10.93 1.47
N ALA A 391 16.17 -11.09 1.03
CA ALA A 391 17.21 -11.70 1.86
C ALA A 391 17.45 -10.88 3.14
N ALA A 392 17.58 -9.56 3.00
CA ALA A 392 17.69 -8.67 4.15
C ALA A 392 16.48 -8.77 5.09
N TRP A 393 15.28 -8.91 4.53
CA TRP A 393 14.04 -9.13 5.29
C TRP A 393 14.09 -10.36 6.17
N LEU A 394 14.46 -11.47 5.60
CA LEU A 394 14.36 -12.76 6.28
C LEU A 394 15.48 -13.00 7.29
N TRP A 395 16.68 -12.45 7.04
CA TRP A 395 17.87 -12.74 7.86
C TRP A 395 18.40 -11.56 8.68
N THR A 396 17.77 -10.38 8.59
CA THR A 396 18.17 -9.22 9.39
C THR A 396 16.96 -8.51 9.98
N PRO A 397 17.10 -7.71 11.05
CA PRO A 397 16.02 -6.90 11.58
C PRO A 397 15.74 -5.65 10.73
N LEU A 398 16.31 -5.53 9.54
CA LEU A 398 16.26 -4.31 8.70
C LEU A 398 14.84 -3.80 8.48
N LEU A 399 13.86 -4.71 8.42
CA LEU A 399 12.48 -4.34 8.11
C LEU A 399 11.64 -3.92 9.31
N SER A 400 12.05 -4.27 10.51
CA SER A 400 11.46 -3.65 11.70
C SER A 400 11.67 -2.12 11.68
N TYR A 401 12.73 -1.66 10.98
CA TYR A 401 13.01 -0.24 10.78
C TYR A 401 12.03 0.49 9.85
N PHE A 402 11.18 -0.21 9.10
CA PHE A 402 10.09 0.42 8.34
C PHE A 402 8.77 0.56 9.14
N ALA A 403 8.82 0.45 10.46
CA ALA A 403 7.65 0.60 11.33
C ALA A 403 6.88 1.91 11.14
N TYR A 404 7.58 3.00 10.76
CA TYR A 404 6.98 4.33 10.57
C TYR A 404 6.44 4.57 9.15
N ILE A 405 5.96 3.53 8.47
CA ILE A 405 5.48 3.61 7.08
C ILE A 405 4.37 4.65 6.89
N VAL A 406 3.40 4.73 7.82
CA VAL A 406 2.30 5.70 7.73
C VAL A 406 2.82 7.11 7.89
N ALA A 407 3.63 7.36 8.93
CA ALA A 407 4.21 8.68 9.16
C ALA A 407 5.03 9.14 7.96
N SER A 408 5.85 8.25 7.39
CA SER A 408 6.65 8.55 6.20
C SER A 408 5.78 8.84 4.98
N TRP A 409 4.70 8.07 4.79
CA TRP A 409 3.74 8.32 3.70
C TRP A 409 3.03 9.67 3.85
N MET A 410 2.70 10.06 5.09
CA MET A 410 2.13 11.39 5.36
C MET A 410 3.11 12.51 4.99
N VAL A 411 4.41 12.33 5.16
CA VAL A 411 5.43 13.29 4.69
C VAL A 411 5.36 13.45 3.16
N PHE A 412 5.26 12.35 2.39
CA PHE A 412 5.13 12.43 0.93
C PHE A 412 3.86 13.18 0.55
N GLN A 413 2.75 12.84 1.20
CA GLN A 413 1.44 13.42 0.94
C GLN A 413 1.43 14.92 1.24
N ILE A 414 2.04 15.36 2.34
CA ILE A 414 2.18 16.78 2.71
C ILE A 414 3.05 17.53 1.69
N ILE A 415 4.20 16.97 1.29
CA ILE A 415 5.08 17.62 0.29
C ILE A 415 4.36 17.75 -1.06
N THR A 416 3.63 16.72 -1.48
CA THR A 416 2.84 16.77 -2.72
C THR A 416 1.67 17.75 -2.60
N ALA A 417 1.03 17.85 -1.44
CA ALA A 417 -0.02 18.83 -1.17
C ALA A 417 0.52 20.27 -1.22
N ILE A 418 1.71 20.53 -0.68
CA ILE A 418 2.39 21.83 -0.80
C ILE A 418 2.67 22.15 -2.28
N ALA A 419 3.10 21.16 -3.08
CA ALA A 419 3.25 21.35 -4.51
C ALA A 419 1.92 21.73 -5.18
N ALA A 420 0.80 21.10 -4.80
CA ALA A 420 -0.54 21.43 -5.31
C ALA A 420 -0.97 22.86 -4.95
N ILE A 421 -0.70 23.31 -3.72
CA ILE A 421 -0.99 24.69 -3.30
C ILE A 421 -0.22 25.70 -4.15
N LEU A 422 1.05 25.43 -4.42
CA LEU A 422 1.96 26.35 -5.11
C LEU A 422 1.88 26.27 -6.63
N PHE A 423 1.32 25.20 -7.19
CA PHE A 423 1.29 24.93 -8.63
C PHE A 423 0.72 26.09 -9.47
N PRO A 424 -0.46 26.68 -9.15
CA PRO A 424 -1.04 27.76 -9.95
C PRO A 424 -0.17 29.03 -9.97
N TYR A 425 0.73 29.18 -9.01
CA TYR A 425 1.55 30.39 -8.82
C TYR A 425 2.96 30.22 -9.37
N ARG A 426 3.57 29.04 -9.19
CA ARG A 426 4.95 28.77 -9.61
C ARG A 426 5.07 28.29 -11.04
N ARG A 427 4.07 27.56 -11.54
CA ARG A 427 4.05 26.99 -12.90
C ARG A 427 2.78 27.42 -13.63
N LYS A 428 2.60 28.75 -13.76
CA LYS A 428 1.48 29.36 -14.50
C LYS A 428 1.39 28.84 -15.93
N ASP A 429 2.54 28.64 -16.57
CA ASP A 429 2.68 28.09 -17.92
C ASP A 429 1.93 26.75 -18.07
N ILE A 430 2.14 25.83 -17.13
CA ILE A 430 1.49 24.51 -17.13
C ILE A 430 0.04 24.60 -16.63
N TYR A 431 -0.18 25.41 -15.58
CA TYR A 431 -1.51 25.54 -14.98
C TYR A 431 -2.53 26.13 -15.96
N GLU A 432 -2.17 27.18 -16.70
CA GLU A 432 -3.05 27.83 -17.68
C GLU A 432 -3.29 26.95 -18.92
N ALA A 433 -2.35 26.09 -19.26
CA ALA A 433 -2.50 25.09 -20.32
C ALA A 433 -3.31 23.84 -19.89
N ALA A 434 -3.53 23.65 -18.58
CA ALA A 434 -4.24 22.50 -18.05
C ALA A 434 -5.74 22.53 -18.38
N PRO A 435 -6.43 21.37 -18.41
CA PRO A 435 -7.88 21.30 -18.62
C PRO A 435 -8.68 22.15 -17.64
N ALA A 436 -9.90 22.61 -18.05
CA ALA A 436 -10.75 23.51 -17.28
C ALA A 436 -11.04 23.01 -15.85
N ILE A 437 -11.17 21.68 -15.68
CA ILE A 437 -11.41 21.08 -14.36
C ILE A 437 -10.27 21.36 -13.36
N VAL A 438 -9.02 21.41 -13.81
CA VAL A 438 -7.84 21.72 -12.99
C VAL A 438 -7.81 23.20 -12.64
N ARG A 439 -8.23 24.06 -13.60
CA ARG A 439 -8.26 25.51 -13.47
C ARG A 439 -9.48 26.05 -12.72
N SER A 440 -10.41 25.16 -12.28
CA SER A 440 -11.58 25.56 -11.52
C SER A 440 -11.19 26.27 -10.22
N LYS A 441 -12.03 27.22 -9.80
CA LYS A 441 -11.79 28.06 -8.62
C LYS A 441 -13.04 28.12 -7.74
N ILE A 442 -12.83 28.30 -6.45
CA ILE A 442 -13.87 28.69 -5.49
C ILE A 442 -13.55 30.12 -5.04
N GLY A 443 -14.32 31.08 -5.56
CA GLY A 443 -13.96 32.49 -5.43
C GLY A 443 -12.58 32.77 -6.07
N PRO A 444 -11.65 33.41 -5.36
CA PRO A 444 -10.31 33.69 -5.88
C PRO A 444 -9.36 32.50 -5.80
N ILE A 445 -9.69 31.43 -5.06
CA ILE A 445 -8.79 30.34 -4.70
C ILE A 445 -8.91 29.21 -5.74
N PRO A 446 -7.79 28.75 -6.36
CA PRO A 446 -7.80 27.56 -7.20
C PRO A 446 -8.24 26.32 -6.42
N TRP A 447 -9.15 25.53 -6.99
CA TRP A 447 -9.70 24.33 -6.34
C TRP A 447 -8.60 23.32 -5.94
N LEU A 448 -7.60 23.12 -6.80
CA LEU A 448 -6.48 22.24 -6.52
C LEU A 448 -5.66 22.72 -5.29
N SER A 449 -5.46 24.04 -5.15
CA SER A 449 -4.75 24.59 -3.99
C SER A 449 -5.55 24.40 -2.70
N LEU A 450 -6.88 24.56 -2.76
CA LEU A 450 -7.75 24.33 -1.61
C LEU A 450 -7.74 22.87 -1.18
N LEU A 451 -7.85 21.93 -2.11
CA LEU A 451 -7.78 20.49 -1.82
C LEU A 451 -6.42 20.10 -1.23
N GLY A 452 -5.31 20.66 -1.75
CA GLY A 452 -4.00 20.47 -1.17
C GLY A 452 -3.93 20.94 0.28
N ALA A 453 -4.44 22.14 0.57
CA ALA A 453 -4.47 22.68 1.94
C ALA A 453 -5.32 21.82 2.90
N LEU A 454 -6.51 21.41 2.45
CA LEU A 454 -7.40 20.55 3.24
C LEU A 454 -6.80 19.15 3.48
N THR A 455 -6.01 18.63 2.54
CA THR A 455 -5.31 17.34 2.67
C THR A 455 -4.25 17.34 3.78
N ILE A 456 -3.61 18.48 4.05
CA ILE A 456 -2.59 18.58 5.11
C ILE A 456 -3.18 18.24 6.48
N ILE A 457 -4.43 18.62 6.75
CA ILE A 457 -5.07 18.40 8.06
C ILE A 457 -5.13 16.91 8.44
N PRO A 458 -5.79 16.03 7.65
CA PRO A 458 -5.81 14.61 7.97
C PRO A 458 -4.42 13.95 7.87
N SER A 459 -3.52 14.46 7.02
CA SER A 459 -2.16 13.93 6.92
C SER A 459 -1.36 14.16 8.21
N VAL A 460 -1.47 15.35 8.81
CA VAL A 460 -0.83 15.66 10.09
C VAL A 460 -1.44 14.81 11.20
N TRP A 461 -2.77 14.67 11.23
CA TRP A 461 -3.46 13.84 12.23
C TRP A 461 -3.04 12.37 12.14
N LEU A 462 -3.07 11.78 10.94
CA LEU A 462 -2.67 10.38 10.73
C LEU A 462 -1.18 10.17 11.02
N GLY A 463 -0.33 11.13 10.67
CA GLY A 463 1.08 11.12 11.03
C GLY A 463 1.27 11.12 12.55
N TYR A 464 0.56 11.97 13.27
CA TYR A 464 0.57 12.01 14.73
C TYR A 464 0.07 10.68 15.34
N ALA A 465 -1.08 10.18 14.90
CA ALA A 465 -1.64 8.94 15.40
C ALA A 465 -0.70 7.75 15.16
N SER A 466 -0.03 7.71 14.01
CA SER A 466 0.92 6.66 13.67
C SER A 466 2.25 6.72 14.44
N LEU A 467 2.57 7.85 15.06
CA LEU A 467 3.72 8.02 15.96
C LEU A 467 3.33 7.95 17.44
N SER A 468 2.07 7.64 17.72
CA SER A 468 1.59 7.47 19.10
C SER A 468 2.36 6.36 19.81
N PRO A 469 2.75 6.53 21.09
CA PRO A 469 3.38 5.47 21.88
C PRO A 469 2.56 4.19 21.96
N ALA A 470 1.24 4.27 21.92
CA ALA A 470 0.38 3.09 21.91
C ALA A 470 0.57 2.24 20.65
N MET A 471 0.85 2.86 19.49
CA MET A 471 1.06 2.17 18.22
C MET A 471 2.47 1.58 18.07
N ILE A 472 3.49 2.30 18.53
CA ILE A 472 4.90 1.95 18.29
C ILE A 472 5.67 1.64 19.58
N GLY A 473 5.00 1.63 20.72
CA GLY A 473 5.65 1.53 22.04
C GLY A 473 6.40 2.83 22.36
N THR A 474 7.71 2.73 22.52
CA THR A 474 8.60 3.89 22.60
C THR A 474 9.15 4.21 21.21
N ILE A 475 9.32 5.50 20.89
CA ILE A 475 10.03 5.89 19.67
C ILE A 475 11.45 5.36 19.77
N ASP A 476 11.80 4.38 18.92
CA ASP A 476 13.16 3.85 18.85
C ASP A 476 14.02 4.85 18.06
N PRO A 477 15.06 5.45 18.69
CA PRO A 477 15.95 6.38 18.03
C PRO A 477 16.66 5.76 16.83
N SER A 478 16.94 4.47 16.82
CA SER A 478 17.59 3.79 15.68
C SER A 478 16.65 3.69 14.48
N VAL A 479 15.38 3.35 14.69
CA VAL A 479 14.35 3.32 13.65
C VAL A 479 14.09 4.71 13.08
N LEU A 480 14.00 5.73 13.94
CA LEU A 480 13.84 7.12 13.50
C LEU A 480 15.05 7.60 12.70
N THR A 481 16.26 7.31 13.18
CA THR A 481 17.51 7.67 12.50
C THR A 481 17.62 6.97 11.14
N PHE A 482 17.25 5.70 11.07
CA PHE A 482 17.20 4.94 9.80
C PHE A 482 16.22 5.58 8.82
N THR A 483 14.99 5.87 9.26
CA THR A 483 13.95 6.49 8.45
C THR A 483 14.40 7.83 7.89
N ILE A 484 14.90 8.71 8.74
CA ILE A 484 15.45 10.03 8.35
C ILE A 484 16.66 9.84 7.43
N GLY A 485 17.54 8.88 7.75
CA GLY A 485 18.72 8.55 6.96
C GLY A 485 18.39 8.17 5.51
N LEU A 486 17.29 7.41 5.29
CA LEU A 486 16.84 7.05 3.94
C LEU A 486 16.36 8.28 3.14
N PHE A 487 15.71 9.25 3.76
CA PHE A 487 15.39 10.53 3.10
C PHE A 487 16.66 11.27 2.69
N PHE A 488 17.63 11.38 3.59
CA PHE A 488 18.92 12.02 3.28
C PHE A 488 19.73 11.21 2.25
N LEU A 489 19.64 9.90 2.23
CA LEU A 489 20.25 9.06 1.19
C LEU A 489 19.68 9.42 -0.19
N GLY A 490 18.36 9.57 -0.31
CA GLY A 490 17.73 10.03 -1.55
C GLY A 490 18.25 11.39 -2.00
N LEU A 491 18.37 12.36 -1.07
CA LEU A 491 18.96 13.66 -1.36
C LEU A 491 20.42 13.55 -1.82
N ALA A 492 21.23 12.75 -1.11
CA ALA A 492 22.64 12.56 -1.44
C ALA A 492 22.82 11.96 -2.84
N LEU A 493 22.04 10.93 -3.17
CA LEU A 493 22.05 10.29 -4.51
C LEU A 493 21.68 11.31 -5.61
N TYR A 494 20.69 12.16 -5.38
CA TYR A 494 20.35 13.23 -6.31
C TYR A 494 21.52 14.18 -6.53
N PHE A 495 22.16 14.67 -5.46
CA PHE A 495 23.28 15.61 -5.58
C PHE A 495 24.52 14.97 -6.21
N ILE A 496 24.81 13.70 -5.91
CA ILE A 496 25.88 12.94 -6.59
C ILE A 496 25.62 12.90 -8.09
N SER A 497 24.39 12.56 -8.51
CA SER A 497 23.98 12.57 -9.91
C SER A 497 24.11 13.97 -10.55
N SER A 498 23.66 15.02 -9.85
CA SER A 498 23.75 16.40 -10.32
C SER A 498 25.21 16.84 -10.53
N ILE A 499 26.10 16.54 -9.58
CA ILE A 499 27.53 16.83 -9.70
C ILE A 499 28.16 16.07 -10.86
N TYR A 500 27.83 14.79 -11.04
CA TYR A 500 28.32 13.99 -12.16
C TYR A 500 27.91 14.62 -13.50
N HIS A 501 26.64 14.98 -13.66
CA HIS A 501 26.13 15.57 -14.89
C HIS A 501 26.71 16.96 -15.21
N ARG A 502 26.97 17.77 -14.17
CA ARG A 502 27.69 19.06 -14.36
C ARG A 502 29.10 18.86 -14.88
N LYS A 503 29.83 17.83 -14.40
CA LYS A 503 31.18 17.52 -14.87
C LYS A 503 31.18 16.96 -16.31
N THR A 504 30.12 16.29 -16.73
CA THR A 504 29.99 15.73 -18.10
C THR A 504 29.41 16.74 -19.11
N GLY A 505 29.11 17.98 -18.67
CA GLY A 505 28.69 19.08 -19.55
C GLY A 505 27.20 19.13 -19.89
N ILE A 506 26.37 18.26 -19.31
CA ILE A 506 24.90 18.24 -19.50
C ILE A 506 24.24 18.49 -18.13
N PRO A 507 23.86 19.74 -17.80
CA PRO A 507 23.23 20.04 -16.52
C PRO A 507 21.93 19.29 -16.33
N LEU A 508 21.81 18.56 -15.21
CA LEU A 508 20.62 17.77 -14.87
C LEU A 508 19.36 18.64 -14.75
N GLU A 509 19.51 19.90 -14.32
CA GLU A 509 18.42 20.87 -14.16
C GLU A 509 17.63 21.12 -15.45
N LEU A 510 18.24 20.93 -16.63
CA LEU A 510 17.55 21.06 -17.92
C LEU A 510 16.45 20.01 -18.08
N SER A 511 16.63 18.84 -17.46
CA SER A 511 15.62 17.75 -17.49
C SER A 511 14.32 18.11 -16.77
N PHE A 512 14.33 19.10 -15.87
CA PHE A 512 13.19 19.46 -15.04
C PHE A 512 12.46 20.75 -15.48
N LYS A 513 12.94 21.43 -16.52
CA LYS A 513 12.30 22.65 -17.03
C LYS A 513 10.98 22.35 -17.74
N GLU A 514 10.89 21.20 -18.38
CA GLU A 514 9.73 20.80 -19.19
C GLU A 514 9.09 19.52 -18.63
N ILE A 515 7.82 19.31 -19.01
CA ILE A 515 7.14 18.04 -18.76
C ILE A 515 7.73 17.01 -19.73
N PRO A 516 8.11 15.79 -19.29
CA PRO A 516 8.65 14.76 -20.18
C PRO A 516 7.67 14.47 -21.33
N PRO A 517 8.12 14.31 -22.59
CA PRO A 517 7.27 13.86 -23.67
C PRO A 517 6.91 12.37 -23.49
N GLU A 518 5.64 12.02 -23.61
CA GLU A 518 5.12 10.65 -23.62
C GLU A 518 4.21 10.44 -24.83
#